data_8332d5772cb3792246b3d287026f5fc3
#
_entry.id   8332d5772cb3792246b3d287026f5fc3
#
_cell.length_a   1.000
_cell.length_b   1.000
_cell.length_c   1.000
_cell.angle_alpha   90.00
_cell.angle_beta   90.00
_cell.angle_gamma   90.00
#
_symmetry.space_group_name_H-M   'P 1'
#
loop_
_entity.id
_entity.type
_entity.pdbx_description
1 polymer ?
#
loop_
_entity_poly.entity_id
_entity_poly.type
_entity_poly.pdbx_seq_one_letter_code
_entity_poly.pdbx_strand_id
1 'polypeptide(L)'
;MSYFMESERIKLRPVQKDDLKKLAELMSDREIGVLSGEVYPITEREMDNFYDRCQKTDDRIWFVIIDKETNSIIGETGFLRIFMPWRTADYSLMIWNRNYWAKGYGKETANLMLEYGFNSLNFHRIAIGVVGNNERGLRFWKSIGFKEEGKQKDGFFNNGEYSDFIMMYLLDEKYRVTRNNNKT
;
A
#
# COMPACT_ATOMS: atom_id res chain seq x y z
N MET A 1 -23.32 -1.78 1.25
CA MET A 1 -22.44 -0.81 0.59
C MET A 1 -21.72 -1.47 -0.57
N SER A 2 -21.64 -0.79 -1.70
CA SER A 2 -20.93 -1.28 -2.88
C SER A 2 -19.41 -1.22 -2.64
N TYR A 3 -18.67 -2.27 -2.99
CA TYR A 3 -17.22 -2.27 -3.05
C TYR A 3 -16.76 -2.12 -4.50
N PHE A 4 -15.54 -1.64 -4.68
CA PHE A 4 -14.99 -1.38 -6.01
C PHE A 4 -14.28 -2.61 -6.59
N MET A 5 -13.54 -3.34 -5.74
CA MET A 5 -12.85 -4.58 -6.09
C MET A 5 -12.94 -5.57 -4.94
N GLU A 6 -12.91 -6.86 -5.26
CA GLU A 6 -12.87 -7.93 -4.25
C GLU A 6 -12.06 -9.13 -4.72
N SER A 7 -11.63 -9.91 -3.76
CA SER A 7 -11.00 -11.21 -3.94
C SER A 7 -11.66 -12.24 -3.01
N GLU A 8 -11.00 -13.33 -2.72
CA GLU A 8 -11.56 -14.40 -1.86
C GLU A 8 -11.93 -13.89 -0.46
N ARG A 9 -11.00 -13.18 0.20
CA ARG A 9 -11.13 -12.79 1.62
C ARG A 9 -11.26 -11.30 1.86
N ILE A 10 -10.91 -10.47 0.88
CA ILE A 10 -10.92 -9.02 1.03
C ILE A 10 -11.83 -8.34 0.03
N LYS A 11 -12.27 -7.14 0.40
CA LYS A 11 -12.89 -6.17 -0.49
C LYS A 11 -12.27 -4.80 -0.29
N LEU A 12 -12.18 -4.07 -1.39
CA LEU A 12 -11.63 -2.72 -1.44
C LEU A 12 -12.74 -1.75 -1.86
N ARG A 13 -12.87 -0.65 -1.13
CA ARG A 13 -13.73 0.47 -1.51
C ARG A 13 -13.04 1.80 -1.17
N PRO A 14 -13.45 2.90 -1.84
CA PRO A 14 -12.95 4.22 -1.47
C PRO A 14 -13.14 4.53 0.01
N VAL A 15 -12.22 5.32 0.57
CA VAL A 15 -12.29 5.78 1.96
C VAL A 15 -13.54 6.64 2.16
N GLN A 16 -14.29 6.38 3.21
CA GLN A 16 -15.46 7.14 3.64
C GLN A 16 -15.16 7.89 4.94
N LYS A 17 -15.90 8.94 5.21
CA LYS A 17 -15.68 9.77 6.41
C LYS A 17 -15.86 8.97 7.70
N ASP A 18 -16.80 8.05 7.72
CA ASP A 18 -17.08 7.17 8.87
C ASP A 18 -15.94 6.17 9.16
N ASP A 19 -15.04 5.95 8.20
CA ASP A 19 -13.87 5.06 8.38
C ASP A 19 -12.78 5.71 9.24
N LEU A 20 -12.73 7.03 9.29
CA LEU A 20 -11.61 7.79 9.86
C LEU A 20 -11.36 7.43 11.33
N LYS A 21 -12.42 7.25 12.10
CA LYS A 21 -12.28 6.83 13.51
C LYS A 21 -11.57 5.48 13.61
N LYS A 22 -11.99 4.51 12.81
CA LYS A 22 -11.37 3.17 12.82
C LYS A 22 -9.95 3.18 12.28
N LEU A 23 -9.70 3.92 11.23
CA LEU A 23 -8.34 4.10 10.69
C LEU A 23 -7.43 4.76 11.72
N ALA A 24 -7.87 5.84 12.38
CA ALA A 24 -7.09 6.51 13.43
C ALA A 24 -6.70 5.56 14.57
N GLU A 25 -7.65 4.72 15.04
CA GLU A 25 -7.36 3.69 16.05
C GLU A 25 -6.25 2.74 15.57
N LEU A 26 -6.37 2.23 14.35
CA LEU A 26 -5.40 1.28 13.77
C LEU A 26 -4.03 1.91 13.52
N MET A 27 -3.99 3.13 13.00
CA MET A 27 -2.78 3.88 12.66
C MET A 27 -2.04 4.39 13.90
N SER A 28 -2.70 4.44 15.06
CA SER A 28 -2.09 4.88 16.33
C SER A 28 -1.10 3.88 16.93
N ASP A 29 -0.97 2.67 16.35
CA ASP A 29 0.07 1.71 16.77
C ASP A 29 1.44 2.21 16.30
N ARG A 30 2.21 2.79 17.26
CA ARG A 30 3.52 3.40 16.98
C ARG A 30 4.54 2.42 16.37
N GLU A 31 4.51 1.15 16.78
CA GLU A 31 5.47 0.18 16.24
C GLU A 31 5.19 -0.15 14.77
N ILE A 32 3.91 -0.11 14.38
CA ILE A 32 3.52 -0.27 12.97
C ILE A 32 3.85 1.02 12.20
N GLY A 33 3.56 2.18 12.78
CA GLY A 33 3.85 3.48 12.18
C GLY A 33 5.33 3.61 11.79
N VAL A 34 6.23 3.21 12.66
CA VAL A 34 7.69 3.20 12.39
C VAL A 34 8.05 2.37 11.15
N LEU A 35 7.39 1.25 10.91
CA LEU A 35 7.65 0.41 9.73
C LEU A 35 7.20 1.06 8.41
N SER A 36 6.28 2.02 8.48
CA SER A 36 5.80 2.81 7.33
C SER A 36 6.46 4.18 7.21
N GLY A 37 7.28 4.58 8.18
CA GLY A 37 7.88 5.89 8.24
C GLY A 37 7.03 6.96 8.95
N GLU A 38 5.89 6.56 9.54
CA GLU A 38 5.03 7.47 10.30
C GLU A 38 5.61 7.69 11.70
N VAL A 39 5.90 8.95 12.02
CA VAL A 39 6.52 9.33 13.28
C VAL A 39 5.70 10.32 14.10
N TYR A 40 4.67 10.90 13.50
CA TYR A 40 3.82 11.91 14.14
C TYR A 40 2.56 11.30 14.74
N PRO A 41 2.03 11.88 15.84
CA PRO A 41 0.77 11.41 16.40
C PRO A 41 -0.39 11.67 15.42
N ILE A 42 -1.31 10.73 15.38
CA ILE A 42 -2.53 10.85 14.57
C ILE A 42 -3.52 11.77 15.30
N THR A 43 -3.87 12.89 14.67
CA THR A 43 -4.87 13.85 15.18
C THR A 43 -6.12 13.82 14.30
N GLU A 44 -7.26 14.29 14.83
CA GLU A 44 -8.49 14.43 14.04
C GLU A 44 -8.27 15.25 12.78
N ARG A 45 -7.55 16.38 12.89
CA ARG A 45 -7.22 17.23 11.74
C ARG A 45 -6.37 16.49 10.70
N GLU A 46 -5.43 15.64 11.15
CA GLU A 46 -4.62 14.83 10.22
C GLU A 46 -5.48 13.78 9.50
N MET A 47 -6.47 13.21 10.17
CA MET A 47 -7.42 12.30 9.55
C MET A 47 -8.34 13.01 8.56
N ASP A 48 -8.81 14.22 8.86
CA ASP A 48 -9.57 15.03 7.88
C ASP A 48 -8.70 15.35 6.65
N ASN A 49 -7.45 15.79 6.84
CA ASN A 49 -6.50 16.00 5.75
C ASN A 49 -6.25 14.72 4.94
N PHE A 50 -6.15 13.57 5.60
CA PHE A 50 -6.01 12.28 4.94
C PHE A 50 -7.24 11.98 4.07
N TYR A 51 -8.45 12.17 4.62
CA TYR A 51 -9.69 12.00 3.89
C TYR A 51 -9.74 12.89 2.64
N ASP A 52 -9.46 14.19 2.80
CA ASP A 52 -9.46 15.14 1.70
C ASP A 52 -8.46 14.75 0.60
N ARG A 53 -7.28 14.24 0.98
CA ARG A 53 -6.32 13.68 0.02
C ARG A 53 -6.88 12.45 -0.71
N CYS A 54 -7.61 11.58 -0.03
CA CYS A 54 -8.21 10.38 -0.62
C CYS A 54 -9.38 10.67 -1.56
N GLN A 55 -10.01 11.86 -1.46
CA GLN A 55 -11.09 12.29 -2.37
C GLN A 55 -10.55 12.88 -3.68
N LYS A 56 -9.28 13.25 -3.74
CA LYS A 56 -8.64 13.71 -4.98
C LYS A 56 -8.33 12.52 -5.87
N THR A 57 -8.63 12.65 -7.16
CA THR A 57 -8.44 11.55 -8.13
C THR A 57 -7.50 11.93 -9.28
N ASP A 58 -6.89 13.09 -9.22
CA ASP A 58 -5.96 13.60 -10.23
C ASP A 58 -4.58 12.93 -10.16
N ASP A 59 -4.09 12.71 -8.93
CA ASP A 59 -2.79 12.06 -8.69
C ASP A 59 -2.84 10.87 -7.72
N ARG A 60 -4.06 10.47 -7.30
CA ARG A 60 -4.24 9.47 -6.23
C ARG A 60 -5.51 8.65 -6.41
N ILE A 61 -5.43 7.37 -6.05
CA ILE A 61 -6.57 6.46 -5.92
C ILE A 61 -6.35 5.68 -4.61
N TRP A 62 -7.32 5.75 -3.67
CA TRP A 62 -7.13 5.20 -2.33
C TRP A 62 -8.32 4.41 -1.83
N PHE A 63 -8.02 3.28 -1.19
CA PHE A 63 -9.02 2.33 -0.70
C PHE A 63 -8.77 1.93 0.75
N VAL A 64 -9.82 1.62 1.48
CA VAL A 64 -9.76 0.79 2.69
C VAL A 64 -9.77 -0.68 2.31
N ILE A 65 -9.02 -1.48 3.08
CA ILE A 65 -8.99 -2.93 2.98
C ILE A 65 -9.93 -3.49 4.05
N ILE A 66 -10.92 -4.25 3.62
CA ILE A 66 -11.94 -4.83 4.49
C ILE A 66 -11.85 -6.34 4.42
N ASP A 67 -11.72 -6.99 5.57
CA ASP A 67 -11.88 -8.43 5.69
C ASP A 67 -13.35 -8.83 5.50
N LYS A 68 -13.62 -9.78 4.60
CA LYS A 68 -14.99 -10.17 4.23
C LYS A 68 -15.69 -10.95 5.34
N GLU A 69 -14.96 -11.72 6.13
CA GLU A 69 -15.49 -12.55 7.19
C GLU A 69 -16.01 -11.70 8.36
N THR A 70 -15.18 -10.78 8.83
CA THR A 70 -15.48 -9.91 9.98
C THR A 70 -16.15 -8.60 9.61
N ASN A 71 -16.14 -8.26 8.32
CA ASN A 71 -16.52 -6.95 7.76
C ASN A 71 -15.78 -5.77 8.39
N SER A 72 -14.57 -6.01 8.90
CA SER A 72 -13.75 -5.02 9.60
C SER A 72 -12.71 -4.42 8.67
N ILE A 73 -12.43 -3.11 8.83
CA ILE A 73 -11.28 -2.46 8.19
C ILE A 73 -10.01 -3.01 8.85
N ILE A 74 -9.08 -3.49 8.03
CA ILE A 74 -7.80 -4.05 8.46
C ILE A 74 -6.59 -3.24 8.03
N GLY A 75 -6.80 -2.30 7.10
CA GLY A 75 -5.74 -1.49 6.53
C GLY A 75 -6.22 -0.59 5.41
N GLU A 76 -5.25 -0.08 4.66
CA GLU A 76 -5.46 0.77 3.51
C GLU A 76 -4.46 0.47 2.39
N THR A 77 -4.81 0.86 1.18
CA THR A 77 -3.96 0.68 0.01
C THR A 77 -4.32 1.68 -1.08
N GLY A 78 -3.37 2.01 -1.94
CA GLY A 78 -3.65 2.92 -3.04
C GLY A 78 -2.46 3.26 -3.90
N PHE A 79 -2.75 3.93 -4.99
CA PHE A 79 -1.76 4.56 -5.84
C PHE A 79 -1.70 6.06 -5.53
N LEU A 80 -0.49 6.61 -5.59
CA LEU A 80 -0.23 8.04 -5.38
C LEU A 80 0.85 8.50 -6.36
N ARG A 81 0.99 9.82 -6.50
CA ARG A 81 1.91 10.41 -7.49
C ARG A 81 1.68 9.83 -8.89
N ILE A 82 0.41 9.61 -9.23
CA ILE A 82 0.02 9.10 -10.55
C ILE A 82 0.40 10.15 -11.60
N PHE A 83 1.20 9.76 -12.58
CA PHE A 83 1.57 10.60 -13.69
C PHE A 83 1.30 9.89 -15.02
N MET A 84 0.12 10.11 -15.55
CA MET A 84 -0.39 9.40 -16.74
C MET A 84 0.44 9.63 -18.02
N PRO A 85 1.07 10.82 -18.26
CA PRO A 85 1.94 10.98 -19.41
C PRO A 85 3.09 9.96 -19.47
N TRP A 86 3.57 9.48 -18.32
CA TRP A 86 4.60 8.44 -18.23
C TRP A 86 4.02 7.08 -17.83
N ARG A 87 2.73 7.02 -17.56
CA ARG A 87 2.04 5.81 -17.09
C ARG A 87 2.70 5.23 -15.83
N THR A 88 3.05 6.11 -14.89
CA THR A 88 3.72 5.75 -13.63
C THR A 88 2.87 6.07 -12.44
N ALA A 89 3.04 5.31 -11.38
CA ALA A 89 2.47 5.57 -10.06
C ALA A 89 3.38 5.00 -8.97
N ASP A 90 3.25 5.55 -7.77
CA ASP A 90 3.74 4.90 -6.58
C ASP A 90 2.61 4.11 -5.93
N TYR A 91 2.95 3.01 -5.30
CA TYR A 91 2.01 2.13 -4.63
C TYR A 91 2.27 2.08 -3.14
N SER A 92 1.20 2.15 -2.35
CA SER A 92 1.22 2.00 -0.90
C SER A 92 0.25 0.91 -0.46
N LEU A 93 0.68 0.13 0.53
CA LEU A 93 -0.11 -0.92 1.16
C LEU A 93 0.27 -1.03 2.63
N MET A 94 -0.71 -0.82 3.49
CA MET A 94 -0.56 -0.98 4.93
C MET A 94 -1.66 -1.86 5.50
N ILE A 95 -1.28 -2.98 6.14
CA ILE A 95 -2.14 -3.76 7.00
C ILE A 95 -1.87 -3.31 8.43
N TRP A 96 -2.71 -2.43 8.95
CA TRP A 96 -2.57 -1.83 10.28
C TRP A 96 -2.91 -2.79 11.41
N ASN A 97 -3.75 -3.79 11.16
CA ASN A 97 -4.11 -4.78 12.16
C ASN A 97 -3.16 -5.98 12.11
N ARG A 98 -2.32 -6.15 13.16
CA ARG A 98 -1.31 -7.22 13.26
C ARG A 98 -1.91 -8.63 13.20
N ASN A 99 -3.16 -8.81 13.61
CA ASN A 99 -3.82 -10.12 13.59
C ASN A 99 -3.98 -10.68 12.17
N TYR A 100 -3.82 -9.85 11.15
CA TYR A 100 -3.90 -10.22 9.73
C TYR A 100 -2.52 -10.41 9.08
N TRP A 101 -1.43 -10.20 9.84
CA TRP A 101 -0.08 -10.34 9.33
C TRP A 101 0.31 -11.81 9.12
N ALA A 102 1.18 -12.07 8.14
CA ALA A 102 1.68 -13.39 7.76
C ALA A 102 0.59 -14.41 7.35
N LYS A 103 -0.64 -13.96 7.14
CA LYS A 103 -1.80 -14.79 6.74
C LYS A 103 -2.18 -14.62 5.27
N GLY A 104 -1.37 -13.92 4.48
CA GLY A 104 -1.59 -13.74 3.04
C GLY A 104 -2.45 -12.53 2.62
N TYR A 105 -3.08 -11.82 3.54
CA TYR A 105 -3.93 -10.66 3.23
C TYR A 105 -3.21 -9.57 2.43
N GLY A 106 -1.97 -9.23 2.82
CA GLY A 106 -1.15 -8.27 2.07
C GLY A 106 -0.88 -8.72 0.64
N LYS A 107 -0.58 -10.01 0.41
CA LYS A 107 -0.33 -10.55 -0.93
C LYS A 107 -1.59 -10.53 -1.78
N GLU A 108 -2.73 -10.88 -1.20
CA GLU A 108 -4.03 -10.84 -1.86
C GLU A 108 -4.41 -9.41 -2.27
N THR A 109 -4.22 -8.44 -1.36
CA THR A 109 -4.41 -7.01 -1.64
C THR A 109 -3.48 -6.52 -2.75
N ALA A 110 -2.18 -6.84 -2.65
CA ALA A 110 -1.20 -6.41 -3.65
C ALA A 110 -1.53 -6.96 -5.05
N ASN A 111 -1.92 -8.23 -5.14
CA ASN A 111 -2.31 -8.84 -6.42
C ASN A 111 -3.52 -8.13 -7.05
N LEU A 112 -4.54 -7.81 -6.24
CA LEU A 112 -5.74 -7.12 -6.70
C LEU A 112 -5.41 -5.70 -7.21
N MET A 113 -4.60 -4.97 -6.46
CA MET A 113 -4.17 -3.62 -6.83
C MET A 113 -3.26 -3.60 -8.06
N LEU A 114 -2.30 -4.53 -8.18
CA LEU A 114 -1.42 -4.62 -9.34
C LEU A 114 -2.21 -5.01 -10.60
N GLU A 115 -3.20 -5.89 -10.47
CA GLU A 115 -4.11 -6.19 -11.58
C GLU A 115 -4.85 -4.95 -12.06
N TYR A 116 -5.39 -4.18 -11.12
CA TYR A 116 -6.06 -2.92 -11.42
C TYR A 116 -5.10 -1.90 -12.06
N GLY A 117 -3.91 -1.72 -11.49
CA GLY A 117 -2.91 -0.78 -11.99
C GLY A 117 -2.43 -1.10 -13.41
N PHE A 118 -2.06 -2.35 -13.67
CA PHE A 118 -1.50 -2.73 -14.97
C PHE A 118 -2.55 -3.01 -16.05
N ASN A 119 -3.71 -3.58 -15.68
CA ASN A 119 -4.68 -4.02 -16.69
C ASN A 119 -5.81 -3.01 -16.90
N SER A 120 -6.19 -2.22 -15.90
CA SER A 120 -7.27 -1.24 -16.02
C SER A 120 -6.76 0.18 -16.20
N LEU A 121 -5.78 0.60 -15.38
CA LEU A 121 -5.19 1.94 -15.45
C LEU A 121 -4.05 2.04 -16.47
N ASN A 122 -3.60 0.89 -16.99
CA ASN A 122 -2.53 0.80 -18.00
C ASN A 122 -1.21 1.45 -17.55
N PHE A 123 -0.87 1.33 -16.28
CA PHE A 123 0.46 1.77 -15.84
C PHE A 123 1.55 0.95 -16.52
N HIS A 124 2.66 1.59 -16.85
CA HIS A 124 3.89 0.95 -17.31
C HIS A 124 4.78 0.57 -16.15
N ARG A 125 4.83 1.43 -15.13
CA ARG A 125 5.72 1.29 -13.98
C ARG A 125 4.98 1.62 -12.70
N ILE A 126 5.13 0.74 -11.71
CA ILE A 126 4.68 0.96 -10.34
C ILE A 126 5.92 0.91 -9.44
N ALA A 127 6.11 1.95 -8.63
CA ALA A 127 7.22 2.05 -7.68
C ALA A 127 6.72 1.97 -6.23
N ILE A 128 7.61 1.60 -5.33
CA ILE A 128 7.41 1.62 -3.88
C ILE A 128 8.68 2.09 -3.18
N GLY A 129 8.52 2.59 -1.97
CA GLY A 129 9.62 2.86 -1.06
C GLY A 129 9.48 2.04 0.22
N VAL A 130 10.58 1.52 0.73
CA VAL A 130 10.63 0.72 1.96
C VAL A 130 11.73 1.24 2.86
N VAL A 131 11.41 1.44 4.13
CA VAL A 131 12.41 1.76 5.15
C VAL A 131 13.38 0.59 5.28
N GLY A 132 14.68 0.85 5.21
CA GLY A 132 15.72 -0.17 5.05
C GLY A 132 15.80 -1.20 6.17
N ASN A 133 15.42 -0.83 7.39
CA ASN A 133 15.33 -1.75 8.53
C ASN A 133 14.02 -2.56 8.57
N ASN A 134 13.07 -2.30 7.65
CA ASN A 134 11.87 -3.11 7.48
C ASN A 134 12.15 -4.32 6.58
N GLU A 135 12.98 -5.25 7.06
CA GLU A 135 13.32 -6.46 6.31
C GLU A 135 12.10 -7.30 5.89
N ARG A 136 11.05 -7.30 6.72
CA ARG A 136 9.81 -7.99 6.41
C ARG A 136 9.13 -7.37 5.18
N GLY A 137 9.04 -6.04 5.13
CA GLY A 137 8.53 -5.32 3.96
C GLY A 137 9.36 -5.58 2.71
N LEU A 138 10.70 -5.56 2.83
CA LEU A 138 11.59 -5.86 1.70
C LEU A 138 11.37 -7.29 1.17
N ARG A 139 11.30 -8.29 2.05
CA ARG A 139 11.00 -9.68 1.65
C ARG A 139 9.63 -9.81 1.00
N PHE A 140 8.62 -9.14 1.56
CA PHE A 140 7.27 -9.13 1.02
C PHE A 140 7.26 -8.58 -0.41
N TRP A 141 7.79 -7.41 -0.66
CA TRP A 141 7.77 -6.80 -1.99
C TRP A 141 8.60 -7.56 -3.01
N LYS A 142 9.74 -8.13 -2.61
CA LYS A 142 10.50 -9.06 -3.47
C LYS A 142 9.67 -10.29 -3.84
N SER A 143 8.88 -10.83 -2.92
CA SER A 143 8.00 -11.99 -3.18
C SER A 143 6.83 -11.67 -4.12
N ILE A 144 6.42 -10.41 -4.23
CA ILE A 144 5.42 -9.92 -5.19
C ILE A 144 6.03 -9.71 -6.58
N GLY A 145 7.35 -9.58 -6.69
CA GLY A 145 8.07 -9.39 -7.94
C GLY A 145 8.72 -8.02 -8.10
N PHE A 146 8.63 -7.14 -7.10
CA PHE A 146 9.34 -5.86 -7.12
C PHE A 146 10.84 -6.08 -7.05
N LYS A 147 11.58 -5.24 -7.77
CA LYS A 147 13.05 -5.23 -7.80
C LYS A 147 13.57 -3.95 -7.19
N GLU A 148 14.65 -4.07 -6.43
CA GLU A 148 15.41 -2.94 -5.94
C GLU A 148 16.08 -2.22 -7.10
N GLU A 149 15.98 -0.89 -7.13
CA GLU A 149 16.61 -0.04 -8.15
C GLU A 149 17.62 0.96 -7.56
N GLY A 150 17.51 1.24 -6.28
CA GLY A 150 18.38 2.17 -5.62
C GLY A 150 18.03 2.37 -4.16
N LYS A 151 18.85 3.17 -3.51
CA LYS A 151 18.64 3.53 -2.11
C LYS A 151 19.06 4.97 -1.85
N GLN A 152 18.30 5.64 -1.03
CA GLN A 152 18.68 6.92 -0.46
C GLN A 152 19.46 6.64 0.84
N LYS A 153 20.74 6.95 0.83
CA LYS A 153 21.61 6.76 1.99
C LYS A 153 21.10 7.61 3.15
N ASP A 154 20.96 6.96 4.33
CA ASP A 154 20.46 7.61 5.55
C ASP A 154 19.14 8.38 5.36
N GLY A 155 18.29 7.88 4.46
CA GLY A 155 17.02 8.53 4.06
C GLY A 155 15.91 8.45 5.09
N PHE A 156 16.10 7.69 6.16
CA PHE A 156 15.13 7.54 7.24
C PHE A 156 15.81 7.59 8.60
N PHE A 157 15.22 8.34 9.54
CA PHE A 157 15.70 8.45 10.93
C PHE A 157 14.63 7.99 11.91
N ASN A 158 14.97 7.07 12.80
CA ASN A 158 14.10 6.63 13.88
C ASN A 158 14.87 6.07 15.05
N ASN A 159 14.40 6.35 16.28
CA ASN A 159 15.00 5.89 17.53
C ASN A 159 16.50 6.19 17.67
N GLY A 160 16.96 7.35 17.16
CA GLY A 160 18.36 7.75 17.25
C GLY A 160 19.26 7.18 16.16
N GLU A 161 18.73 6.41 15.22
CA GLU A 161 19.50 5.75 14.17
C GLU A 161 19.00 6.13 12.77
N TYR A 162 19.93 6.22 11.82
CA TYR A 162 19.63 6.38 10.41
C TYR A 162 19.56 5.02 9.73
N SER A 163 18.65 4.89 8.78
CA SER A 163 18.60 3.77 7.85
C SER A 163 18.40 4.26 6.42
N ASP A 164 18.83 3.44 5.47
CA ASP A 164 18.59 3.74 4.05
C ASP A 164 17.10 3.64 3.73
N PHE A 165 16.64 4.40 2.74
CA PHE A 165 15.31 4.23 2.17
C PHE A 165 15.45 3.52 0.82
N ILE A 166 14.88 2.33 0.71
CA ILE A 166 15.05 1.43 -0.42
C ILE A 166 13.94 1.68 -1.45
N MET A 167 14.34 2.03 -2.66
CA MET A 167 13.42 2.22 -3.79
C MET A 167 13.31 0.93 -4.59
N MET A 168 12.08 0.52 -4.89
CA MET A 168 11.80 -0.68 -5.66
C MET A 168 10.75 -0.40 -6.74
N TYR A 169 10.75 -1.21 -7.79
CA TYR A 169 9.83 -1.05 -8.91
C TYR A 169 9.35 -2.39 -9.47
N LEU A 170 8.23 -2.33 -10.17
CA LEU A 170 7.69 -3.40 -11.00
C LEU A 170 7.21 -2.82 -12.33
N LEU A 171 7.62 -3.44 -13.45
CA LEU A 171 7.16 -3.08 -14.79
C LEU A 171 6.04 -4.00 -15.27
N ASP A 172 5.15 -3.48 -16.11
CA ASP A 172 4.01 -4.21 -16.68
C ASP A 172 4.44 -5.47 -17.43
N GLU A 173 5.52 -5.43 -18.20
CA GLU A 173 6.06 -6.60 -18.91
C GLU A 173 6.40 -7.75 -17.95
N LYS A 174 7.07 -7.43 -16.84
CA LYS A 174 7.47 -8.43 -15.83
C LYS A 174 6.26 -8.99 -15.09
N TYR A 175 5.30 -8.14 -14.77
CA TYR A 175 4.04 -8.56 -14.16
C TYR A 175 3.28 -9.56 -15.05
N ARG A 176 3.16 -9.26 -16.36
CA ARG A 176 2.45 -10.11 -17.32
C ARG A 176 3.13 -11.48 -17.51
N VAL A 177 4.46 -11.52 -17.59
CA VAL A 177 5.23 -12.77 -17.70
C VAL A 177 5.03 -13.66 -16.47
N THR A 178 5.16 -13.09 -15.26
CA THR A 178 5.00 -13.84 -14.02
C THR A 178 3.59 -14.42 -13.88
N ARG A 179 2.58 -13.69 -14.33
CA ARG A 179 1.18 -14.13 -14.23
C ARG A 179 0.82 -15.22 -15.25
N ASN A 180 1.41 -15.19 -16.43
CA ASN A 180 1.21 -16.25 -17.43
C ASN A 180 1.82 -17.57 -16.98
N ASN A 181 2.98 -17.54 -16.32
CA ASN A 181 3.63 -18.73 -15.80
C ASN A 181 2.90 -19.36 -14.59
N ASN A 182 2.06 -18.60 -13.88
CA ASN A 182 1.26 -19.11 -12.77
C ASN A 182 -0.13 -19.65 -13.19
N LYS A 183 -0.49 -19.55 -14.48
CA LYS A 183 -1.75 -20.06 -15.03
C LYS A 183 -1.60 -21.39 -15.77
N THR A 184 -0.36 -21.86 -15.94
CA THR A 184 0.01 -23.18 -16.48
C THR A 184 0.34 -24.12 -15.34
#